data_d4b8d0f52bf9852852b5f35d2b597763
#
_entry.id   d4b8d0f52bf9852852b5f35d2b597763
#
_cell.length_a   1.000
_cell.length_b   1.000
_cell.length_c   1.000
_cell.angle_alpha   90.00
_cell.angle_beta   90.00
_cell.angle_gamma   90.00
#
_symmetry.space_group_name_H-M   'P 1'
#
loop_
_entity.id
_entity.type
_entity.pdbx_description
1 polymer ?
#
loop_
_entity_poly.entity_id
_entity_poly.type
_entity_poly.pdbx_seq_one_letter_code
_entity_poly.pdbx_strand_id
1 'polypeptide(L)'
;HFTSSIPALIKKGVYTIKEFPICPVTLMGKSVTFSGGGYFRLVPLWLQKNFIERMDYVMFYFHINDLIEQNSKFMTKAEFEEYFKEVGTLKNRIIRYAKANIGKGGALNKLEVLLQTYVFCNVGQAAKEINWSKQPLIEL
;
A
#
# COMPACT_ATOMS: atom_id res chain seq x y z
N HIS A 1 -3.44 12.54 -6.14
CA HIS A 1 -2.65 13.22 -5.10
C HIS A 1 -3.35 12.99 -3.78
N PHE A 2 -2.66 12.36 -2.82
CA PHE A 2 -3.15 12.36 -1.44
C PHE A 2 -3.03 13.79 -0.91
N THR A 3 -4.07 14.27 -0.30
CA THR A 3 -4.14 15.64 0.25
C THR A 3 -3.53 15.73 1.63
N SER A 4 -3.38 14.57 2.33
CA SER A 4 -2.79 14.46 3.65
C SER A 4 -1.95 13.19 3.77
N SER A 5 -1.02 13.15 4.72
CA SER A 5 -0.27 11.95 5.14
C SER A 5 -0.85 11.28 6.39
N ILE A 6 -1.85 11.89 7.01
CA ILE A 6 -2.58 11.41 8.19
C ILE A 6 -4.08 11.40 7.88
N PRO A 7 -4.90 10.68 8.66
CA PRO A 7 -6.35 10.71 8.51
C PRO A 7 -6.90 12.13 8.43
N ALA A 8 -7.81 12.39 7.50
CA ALA A 8 -8.35 13.71 7.26
C ALA A 8 -9.85 13.67 6.94
N LEU A 9 -10.53 14.78 7.15
CA LEU A 9 -11.88 15.02 6.64
C LEU A 9 -11.79 15.73 5.30
N ILE A 10 -12.45 15.20 4.29
CA ILE A 10 -12.58 15.85 2.99
C ILE A 10 -14.01 16.33 2.82
N LYS A 11 -14.18 17.63 2.64
CA LYS A 11 -15.48 18.26 2.47
C LYS A 11 -15.66 18.82 1.08
N LYS A 12 -16.79 18.49 0.47
CA LYS A 12 -17.23 19.07 -0.79
C LYS A 12 -18.71 19.46 -0.71
N GLY A 13 -18.96 20.75 -0.63
CA GLY A 13 -20.31 21.26 -0.39
C GLY A 13 -20.86 20.74 0.94
N VAL A 14 -21.99 20.03 0.91
CA VAL A 14 -22.65 19.45 2.10
C VAL A 14 -22.11 18.08 2.49
N TYR A 15 -21.27 17.46 1.67
CA TYR A 15 -20.76 16.11 1.89
C TYR A 15 -19.41 16.16 2.58
N THR A 16 -19.21 15.26 3.56
CA THR A 16 -17.94 15.06 4.24
C THR A 16 -17.62 13.58 4.26
N ILE A 17 -16.39 13.22 3.87
CA ILE A 17 -15.87 11.86 3.94
C ILE A 17 -14.63 11.81 4.82
N LYS A 18 -14.39 10.63 5.42
CA LYS A 18 -13.20 10.32 6.19
C LYS A 18 -12.16 9.68 5.27
N GLU A 19 -11.03 10.33 5.09
CA GLU A 19 -9.92 9.81 4.30
C GLU A 19 -8.92 9.08 5.21
N PHE A 20 -8.48 7.90 4.78
CA PHE A 20 -7.41 7.12 5.39
C PHE A 20 -6.28 6.98 4.35
N PRO A 21 -5.36 7.93 4.29
CA PRO A 21 -4.31 7.95 3.28
C PRO A 21 -3.31 6.81 3.49
N ILE A 22 -2.73 6.31 2.41
CA ILE A 22 -1.56 5.43 2.47
C ILE A 22 -0.35 6.26 2.88
N CYS A 23 0.43 5.77 3.85
CA CYS A 23 1.56 6.52 4.41
C CYS A 23 2.79 6.45 3.50
N PRO A 24 3.19 7.56 2.85
CA PRO A 24 4.43 7.62 2.12
C PRO A 24 5.60 7.84 3.08
N VAL A 25 6.72 7.20 2.79
CA VAL A 25 8.02 7.49 3.41
C VAL A 25 9.02 7.90 2.34
N THR A 26 9.97 8.75 2.69
CA THR A 26 11.07 9.10 1.79
C THR A 26 12.20 8.10 1.96
N LEU A 27 12.48 7.33 0.91
CA LEU A 27 13.58 6.40 0.85
C LEU A 27 14.49 6.77 -0.32
N MET A 28 15.76 7.09 -0.06
CA MET A 28 16.74 7.51 -1.05
C MET A 28 16.24 8.66 -1.96
N GLY A 29 15.57 9.65 -1.38
CA GLY A 29 15.02 10.81 -2.09
C GLY A 29 13.75 10.54 -2.90
N LYS A 30 13.20 9.32 -2.85
CA LYS A 30 11.93 8.97 -3.51
C LYS A 30 10.84 8.67 -2.48
N SER A 31 9.65 9.14 -2.76
CA SER A 31 8.47 8.80 -1.96
C SER A 31 8.01 7.38 -2.31
N VAL A 32 7.94 6.50 -1.32
CA VAL A 32 7.47 5.12 -1.45
C VAL A 32 6.42 4.80 -0.38
N THR A 33 5.43 4.00 -0.74
CA THR A 33 4.38 3.55 0.20
C THR A 33 4.75 2.17 0.74
N PHE A 34 5.60 2.12 1.76
CA PHE A 34 6.14 0.87 2.30
C PHE A 34 5.08 -0.11 2.81
N SER A 35 3.92 0.41 3.21
CA SER A 35 2.82 -0.35 3.83
C SER A 35 1.81 -0.91 2.82
N GLY A 36 2.08 -0.82 1.52
CA GLY A 36 1.14 -1.28 0.49
C GLY A 36 1.77 -2.04 -0.66
N GLY A 37 1.04 -3.03 -1.17
CA GLY A 37 1.29 -3.76 -2.40
C GLY A 37 2.72 -4.26 -2.57
N GLY A 38 3.29 -4.02 -3.74
CA GLY A 38 4.63 -4.48 -4.09
C GLY A 38 5.75 -3.90 -3.23
N TYR A 39 5.62 -2.69 -2.69
CA TYR A 39 6.64 -2.10 -1.82
C TYR A 39 6.73 -2.81 -0.48
N PHE A 40 5.61 -3.23 0.10
CA PHE A 40 5.62 -4.06 1.31
C PHE A 40 6.47 -5.32 1.16
N ARG A 41 6.42 -5.96 -0.02
CA ARG A 41 7.22 -7.15 -0.32
C ARG A 41 8.71 -6.85 -0.38
N LEU A 42 9.08 -5.68 -0.94
CA LEU A 42 10.47 -5.30 -1.21
C LEU A 42 11.18 -4.70 0.01
N VAL A 43 10.47 -3.94 0.83
CA VAL A 43 11.06 -3.28 2.01
C VAL A 43 11.37 -4.33 3.09
N PRO A 44 12.61 -4.41 3.59
CA PRO A 44 12.99 -5.33 4.66
C PRO A 44 12.16 -5.14 5.93
N LEU A 45 11.87 -6.21 6.66
CA LEU A 45 11.03 -6.19 7.86
C LEU A 45 11.55 -5.22 8.93
N TRP A 46 12.87 -5.22 9.18
CA TRP A 46 13.48 -4.31 10.17
C TRP A 46 13.26 -2.84 9.81
N LEU A 47 13.29 -2.50 8.52
CA LEU A 47 13.05 -1.15 8.06
C LEU A 47 11.56 -0.77 8.14
N GLN A 48 10.66 -1.72 7.88
CA GLN A 48 9.23 -1.52 8.08
C GLN A 48 8.90 -1.24 9.55
N LYS A 49 9.47 -2.02 10.49
CA LYS A 49 9.32 -1.78 11.93
C LYS A 49 9.81 -0.39 12.32
N ASN A 50 10.98 0.00 11.83
CA ASN A 50 11.52 1.35 12.08
C ASN A 50 10.61 2.48 11.56
N PHE A 51 9.95 2.29 10.41
CA PHE A 51 8.97 3.26 9.91
C PHE A 51 7.71 3.30 10.77
N ILE A 52 7.16 2.13 11.15
CA ILE A 52 5.96 2.03 11.99
C ILE A 52 6.20 2.72 13.33
N GLU A 53 7.34 2.49 13.98
CA GLU A 53 7.68 3.06 15.29
C GLU A 53 7.86 4.57 15.30
N ARG A 54 8.05 5.19 14.13
CA ARG A 54 8.21 6.63 13.97
C ARG A 54 6.94 7.35 13.51
N MET A 55 5.85 6.63 13.33
CA MET A 55 4.61 7.18 12.79
C MET A 55 3.46 6.96 13.78
N ASP A 56 2.66 8.00 13.99
CA ASP A 56 1.44 7.91 14.79
C ASP A 56 0.30 7.19 14.08
N TYR A 57 0.43 7.02 12.76
CA TYR A 57 -0.58 6.39 11.92
C TYR A 57 0.10 5.65 10.77
N VAL A 58 -0.30 4.39 10.56
CA VAL A 58 0.11 3.60 9.38
C VAL A 58 -1.08 2.85 8.82
N MET A 59 -1.37 3.07 7.53
CA MET A 59 -2.39 2.35 6.78
C MET A 59 -1.73 1.26 5.94
N PHE A 60 -2.12 -0.01 6.19
CA PHE A 60 -1.72 -1.14 5.35
C PHE A 60 -2.79 -1.43 4.32
N TYR A 61 -2.36 -1.66 3.08
CA TYR A 61 -3.22 -2.00 1.97
C TYR A 61 -2.61 -3.10 1.12
N PHE A 62 -3.32 -4.21 0.96
CA PHE A 62 -2.88 -5.37 0.18
C PHE A 62 -3.96 -5.84 -0.78
N HIS A 63 -3.52 -6.27 -1.97
CA HIS A 63 -4.27 -7.24 -2.74
C HIS A 63 -3.90 -8.64 -2.27
N ILE A 64 -4.83 -9.58 -2.33
CA ILE A 64 -4.56 -10.98 -1.93
C ILE A 64 -3.33 -11.56 -2.66
N ASN A 65 -3.14 -11.19 -3.91
CA ASN A 65 -1.99 -11.60 -4.71
C ASN A 65 -0.64 -11.03 -4.25
N ASP A 66 -0.63 -10.03 -3.37
CA ASP A 66 0.61 -9.49 -2.79
C ASP A 66 1.16 -10.38 -1.69
N LEU A 67 0.33 -11.20 -1.07
CA LEU A 67 0.66 -12.05 0.07
C LEU A 67 0.83 -13.53 -0.32
N ILE A 68 0.22 -13.96 -1.43
CA ILE A 68 0.28 -15.35 -1.87
C ILE A 68 1.57 -15.60 -2.67
N GLU A 69 2.27 -16.69 -2.35
CA GLU A 69 3.52 -17.09 -3.02
C GLU A 69 3.36 -17.55 -4.46
N GLN A 70 2.12 -17.72 -4.94
CA GLN A 70 1.87 -18.19 -6.28
C GLN A 70 2.49 -17.25 -7.34
N ASN A 71 3.46 -17.77 -8.07
CA ASN A 71 4.13 -17.03 -9.13
C ASN A 71 3.20 -16.74 -10.31
N SER A 72 3.19 -15.50 -10.75
CA SER A 72 2.49 -15.11 -11.96
C SER A 72 3.23 -15.68 -13.18
N LYS A 73 2.48 -16.22 -14.15
CA LYS A 73 3.04 -16.70 -15.43
C LYS A 73 3.62 -15.51 -16.23
N PHE A 74 4.71 -15.77 -16.95
CA PHE A 74 5.19 -14.82 -17.95
C PHE A 74 4.24 -14.82 -19.15
N MET A 75 3.54 -13.70 -19.36
CA MET A 75 2.53 -13.58 -20.41
C MET A 75 3.16 -13.51 -21.80
N THR A 76 2.53 -14.10 -22.81
CA THR A 76 2.82 -13.84 -24.22
C THR A 76 2.48 -12.39 -24.59
N LYS A 77 2.90 -11.91 -25.76
CA LYS A 77 2.57 -10.57 -26.22
C LYS A 77 1.04 -10.36 -26.31
N ALA A 78 0.34 -11.33 -26.89
CA ALA A 78 -1.11 -11.26 -27.07
C ALA A 78 -1.86 -11.22 -25.72
N GLU A 79 -1.53 -12.13 -24.79
CA GLU A 79 -2.12 -12.16 -23.45
C GLU A 79 -1.88 -10.84 -22.69
N PHE A 80 -0.68 -10.26 -22.84
CA PHE A 80 -0.33 -8.99 -22.18
C PHE A 80 -1.15 -7.82 -22.73
N GLU A 81 -1.24 -7.70 -24.06
CA GLU A 81 -1.99 -6.64 -24.74
C GLU A 81 -3.49 -6.75 -24.46
N GLU A 82 -4.02 -7.97 -24.41
CA GLU A 82 -5.41 -8.22 -24.06
C GLU A 82 -5.73 -7.83 -22.61
N TYR A 83 -4.87 -8.20 -21.67
CA TYR A 83 -5.11 -7.99 -20.24
C TYR A 83 -4.86 -6.55 -19.80
N PHE A 84 -3.71 -5.96 -20.16
CA PHE A 84 -3.30 -4.63 -19.71
C PHE A 84 -3.77 -3.49 -20.62
N LYS A 85 -4.21 -3.80 -21.84
CA LYS A 85 -4.52 -2.81 -22.89
C LYS A 85 -3.34 -1.86 -23.18
N GLU A 86 -2.12 -2.36 -23.01
CA GLU A 86 -0.84 -1.67 -23.23
C GLU A 86 -0.02 -2.43 -24.28
N VAL A 87 0.92 -1.75 -24.94
CA VAL A 87 1.82 -2.38 -25.91
C VAL A 87 2.68 -3.46 -25.25
N GLY A 88 2.53 -4.72 -25.68
CA GLY A 88 3.20 -5.90 -25.14
C GLY A 88 4.67 -6.05 -25.55
N THR A 89 5.49 -4.98 -25.46
CA THR A 89 6.93 -5.10 -25.72
C THR A 89 7.57 -6.07 -24.73
N LEU A 90 8.68 -6.69 -25.12
CA LEU A 90 9.41 -7.60 -24.23
C LEU A 90 9.79 -6.89 -22.91
N LYS A 91 10.23 -5.63 -23.00
CA LYS A 91 10.57 -4.79 -21.83
C LYS A 91 9.38 -4.63 -20.89
N ASN A 92 8.19 -4.26 -21.40
CA ASN A 92 7.00 -4.06 -20.59
C ASN A 92 6.56 -5.37 -19.90
N ARG A 93 6.62 -6.49 -20.64
CA ARG A 93 6.31 -7.82 -20.12
C ARG A 93 7.26 -8.24 -19.00
N ILE A 94 8.57 -8.05 -19.17
CA ILE A 94 9.58 -8.34 -18.14
C ILE A 94 9.36 -7.47 -16.90
N ILE A 95 9.13 -6.17 -17.05
CA ILE A 95 8.88 -5.26 -15.92
C ILE A 95 7.63 -5.68 -15.14
N ARG A 96 6.54 -5.98 -15.84
CA ARG A 96 5.29 -6.44 -15.20
C ARG A 96 5.47 -7.78 -14.50
N TYR A 97 6.15 -8.73 -15.15
CA TYR A 97 6.45 -10.03 -14.57
C TYR A 97 7.31 -9.90 -13.31
N ALA A 98 8.36 -9.09 -13.36
CA ALA A 98 9.22 -8.82 -12.21
C ALA A 98 8.42 -8.17 -11.05
N LYS A 99 7.65 -7.13 -11.34
CA LYS A 99 6.77 -6.47 -10.34
C LYS A 99 5.76 -7.44 -9.73
N ALA A 100 5.26 -8.39 -10.50
CA ALA A 100 4.28 -9.36 -10.03
C ALA A 100 4.89 -10.46 -9.14
N ASN A 101 6.17 -10.77 -9.28
CA ASN A 101 6.78 -11.95 -8.64
C ASN A 101 7.85 -11.60 -7.59
N ILE A 102 8.56 -10.46 -7.72
CA ILE A 102 9.62 -10.11 -6.77
C ILE A 102 9.08 -9.92 -5.35
N GLY A 103 9.73 -10.56 -4.38
CA GLY A 103 9.45 -10.42 -2.95
C GLY A 103 8.17 -11.11 -2.47
N LYS A 104 7.53 -11.96 -3.27
CA LYS A 104 6.35 -12.74 -2.83
C LYS A 104 6.69 -13.74 -1.75
N GLY A 105 7.82 -14.46 -1.90
CA GLY A 105 8.30 -15.36 -0.87
C GLY A 105 8.53 -14.62 0.44
N GLY A 106 7.86 -15.03 1.50
CA GLY A 106 7.97 -14.41 2.82
C GLY A 106 7.11 -13.16 3.07
N ALA A 107 6.30 -12.69 2.11
CA ALA A 107 5.43 -11.55 2.35
C ALA A 107 4.36 -11.84 3.42
N LEU A 108 3.77 -13.03 3.39
CA LEU A 108 2.81 -13.47 4.40
C LEU A 108 3.47 -13.58 5.78
N ASN A 109 4.62 -14.25 5.88
CA ASN A 109 5.37 -14.37 7.14
C ASN A 109 5.74 -13.00 7.71
N LYS A 110 6.10 -12.04 6.84
CA LYS A 110 6.39 -10.67 7.25
C LYS A 110 5.16 -9.99 7.86
N LEU A 111 3.99 -10.16 7.24
CA LEU A 111 2.73 -9.65 7.77
C LEU A 111 2.38 -10.32 9.11
N GLU A 112 2.54 -11.63 9.23
CA GLU A 112 2.30 -12.37 10.47
C GLU A 112 3.17 -11.84 11.63
N VAL A 113 4.46 -11.60 11.37
CA VAL A 113 5.36 -11.00 12.39
C VAL A 113 4.88 -9.60 12.79
N LEU A 114 4.41 -8.79 11.85
CA LEU A 114 3.88 -7.46 12.17
C LEU A 114 2.59 -7.56 13.00
N LEU A 115 1.67 -8.46 12.66
CA LEU A 115 0.43 -8.70 13.40
C LEU A 115 0.67 -9.22 14.82
N GLN A 116 1.76 -9.96 15.05
CA GLN A 116 2.19 -10.40 16.37
C GLN A 116 2.90 -9.29 17.18
N THR A 117 3.50 -8.30 16.48
CA THR A 117 4.29 -7.24 17.12
C THR A 117 3.45 -6.01 17.45
N TYR A 118 2.48 -5.67 16.62
CA TYR A 118 1.68 -4.44 16.71
C TYR A 118 0.19 -4.75 16.78
N VAL A 119 -0.56 -3.85 17.42
CA VAL A 119 -2.03 -3.93 17.45
C VAL A 119 -2.59 -3.29 16.18
N PHE A 120 -3.38 -4.06 15.45
CA PHE A 120 -4.06 -3.59 14.24
C PHE A 120 -5.56 -3.46 14.50
N CYS A 121 -6.17 -2.47 13.88
CA CYS A 121 -7.61 -2.36 13.81
C CYS A 121 -8.07 -2.26 12.34
N ASN A 122 -9.31 -2.57 12.06
CA ASN A 122 -9.88 -2.33 10.75
C ASN A 122 -10.29 -0.86 10.58
N VAL A 123 -10.46 -0.42 9.32
CA VAL A 123 -10.82 0.97 9.00
C VAL A 123 -12.12 1.41 9.66
N GLY A 124 -13.11 0.51 9.79
CA GLY A 124 -14.38 0.80 10.46
C GLY A 124 -14.21 1.10 11.94
N GLN A 125 -13.32 0.38 12.62
CA GLN A 125 -12.96 0.62 14.02
C GLN A 125 -12.17 1.93 14.15
N ALA A 126 -11.13 2.11 13.34
CA ALA A 126 -10.35 3.36 13.31
C ALA A 126 -11.24 4.59 13.05
N ALA A 127 -12.24 4.46 12.17
CA ALA A 127 -13.18 5.55 11.88
C ALA A 127 -14.06 5.94 13.08
N LYS A 128 -14.23 5.07 14.07
CA LYS A 128 -14.96 5.35 15.32
C LYS A 128 -14.04 5.91 16.41
N GLU A 129 -12.81 5.41 16.50
CA GLU A 129 -11.86 5.73 17.56
C GLU A 129 -11.11 7.04 17.34
N ILE A 130 -10.85 7.41 16.08
CA ILE A 130 -10.16 8.66 15.74
C ILE A 130 -11.01 9.87 16.16
N ASN A 131 -10.39 10.78 16.88
CA ASN A 131 -11.00 12.08 17.19
C ASN A 131 -10.94 13.00 15.96
N TRP A 132 -12.01 12.98 15.17
CA TRP A 132 -12.10 13.70 13.91
C TRP A 132 -12.12 15.23 14.04
N SER A 133 -12.46 15.77 15.22
CA SER A 133 -12.40 17.22 15.45
C SER A 133 -10.97 17.76 15.52
N LYS A 134 -9.99 16.86 15.71
CA LYS A 134 -8.55 17.20 15.73
C LYS A 134 -7.86 16.88 14.40
N GLN A 135 -8.56 16.29 13.45
CA GLN A 135 -7.99 15.92 12.16
C GLN A 135 -8.10 17.08 11.15
N PRO A 136 -7.19 17.15 10.16
CA PRO A 136 -7.26 18.16 9.11
C PRO A 136 -8.61 18.11 8.37
N LEU A 137 -9.18 19.28 8.11
CA LEU A 137 -10.32 19.45 7.22
C LEU A 137 -9.82 20.05 5.90
N ILE A 138 -10.06 19.34 4.80
CA ILE A 138 -9.66 19.71 3.45
C ILE A 138 -10.93 20.01 2.66
N GLU A 139 -11.07 21.24 2.19
CA GLU A 139 -12.20 21.66 1.34
C GLU A 139 -11.81 21.55 -0.14
N LEU A 140 -12.72 20.95 -0.98
CA LEU A 140 -12.57 20.76 -2.42
C LEU A 140 -13.55 21.60 -3.23
#